data_30b7d27da20f13d8c741adee3047d481
#
_entry.id   30b7d27da20f13d8c741adee3047d481
#
_cell.length_a   1.000
_cell.length_b   1.000
_cell.length_c   1.000
_cell.angle_alpha   90.00
_cell.angle_beta   90.00
_cell.angle_gamma   90.00
#
_symmetry.space_group_name_H-M   'P 1'
#
loop_
_entity.id
_entity.type
_entity.pdbx_description
1 polymer ?
#
loop_
_entity_poly.entity_id
_entity_poly.type
_entity_poly.pdbx_seq_one_letter_code
_entity_poly.pdbx_strand_id
1 'polypeptide(L)' 'MTHDIQQPWQKVSIEKDGVTFHGHYFVGPRMVTVLYGGHARSIRHEDTPLDELARRVLEGLVAAAPRTN' A
#
# COMPACT_ATOMS: atom_id res chain seq x y z
N MET A 1 -18.55 -22.09 9.03
CA MET A 1 -18.51 -21.52 9.07
C MET A 1 -17.69 -20.80 8.61
N THR A 2 -17.60 -20.34 8.16
CA THR A 2 -16.97 -19.68 7.59
C THR A 2 -16.43 -18.71 7.93
N HIS A 3 -15.93 -18.39 8.02
CA HIS A 3 -15.49 -17.50 8.33
C HIS A 3 -14.95 -16.76 7.54
N ASP A 4 -15.15 -16.14 7.37
CA ASP A 4 -14.78 -15.37 6.62
C ASP A 4 -13.79 -14.63 7.06
N ILE A 5 -12.78 -14.76 6.88
CA ILE A 5 -11.85 -14.10 7.20
C ILE A 5 -11.81 -12.97 6.42
N GLN A 6 -12.19 -11.93 6.86
CA GLN A 6 -12.12 -10.86 6.23
C GLN A 6 -10.79 -10.45 5.99
N GLN A 7 -10.26 -10.34 4.97
CA GLN A 7 -9.02 -9.89 4.69
C GLN A 7 -8.96 -8.48 4.92
N PRO A 8 -8.20 -7.94 5.78
CA PRO A 8 -8.10 -6.54 6.07
C PRO A 8 -7.34 -5.76 5.04
N TRP A 9 -6.88 -6.38 4.00
CA TRP A 9 -6.11 -5.70 2.98
C TRP A 9 -7.02 -4.92 2.05
N GLN A 10 -6.66 -3.70 1.73
CA GLN A 10 -7.41 -2.87 0.82
C GLN A 10 -6.56 -2.53 -0.37
N LYS A 11 -7.17 -2.24 -1.49
CA LYS A 11 -6.42 -1.94 -2.69
C LYS A 11 -6.08 -0.48 -2.73
N VAL A 12 -4.93 -0.16 -3.24
CA VAL A 12 -4.50 1.21 -3.42
C VAL A 12 -3.77 1.28 -4.75
N SER A 13 -3.93 2.38 -5.46
CA SER A 13 -3.25 2.52 -6.73
C SER A 13 -2.82 3.96 -6.93
N ILE A 14 -1.80 4.14 -7.74
CA ILE A 14 -1.34 5.46 -8.12
C ILE A 14 -1.07 5.46 -9.61
N GLU A 15 -1.08 6.63 -10.19
CA GLU A 15 -0.78 6.74 -11.59
C GLU A 15 0.46 7.58 -11.75
N LYS A 16 1.41 7.13 -12.52
CA LYS A 16 2.63 7.83 -12.69
C LYS A 16 3.06 7.69 -14.12
N ASP A 17 3.25 8.78 -14.83
CA ASP A 17 3.68 8.78 -16.22
C ASP A 17 2.75 7.93 -17.09
N GLY A 18 1.48 8.02 -16.84
CA GLY A 18 0.51 7.29 -17.65
C GLY A 18 0.37 5.83 -17.30
N VAL A 19 1.07 5.37 -16.29
CA VAL A 19 1.00 3.97 -15.90
C VAL A 19 0.39 3.89 -14.52
N THR A 20 -0.53 2.98 -14.33
CA THR A 20 -1.17 2.79 -13.04
C THR A 20 -0.49 1.65 -12.31
N PHE A 21 -0.09 1.91 -11.08
CA PHE A 21 0.54 0.91 -10.25
C PHE A 21 -0.42 0.53 -9.13
N HIS A 22 -0.53 -0.74 -8.86
CA HIS A 22 -1.47 -1.24 -7.88
C HIS A 22 -0.77 -1.89 -6.71
N GLY A 23 -1.25 -1.66 -5.53
CA GLY A 23 -0.73 -2.30 -4.35
C GLY A 23 -1.86 -2.59 -3.38
N HIS A 24 -1.52 -3.01 -2.19
CA HIS A 24 -2.50 -3.29 -1.17
C HIS A 24 -2.00 -2.72 0.13
N TYR A 25 -2.87 -2.35 1.02
CA TYR A 25 -2.44 -1.88 2.31
C TYR A 25 -3.31 -2.45 3.42
N PHE A 26 -2.73 -2.50 4.58
CA PHE A 26 -3.37 -3.07 5.74
C PHE A 26 -3.17 -2.07 6.87
N VAL A 27 -4.20 -1.77 7.62
CA VAL A 27 -4.15 -0.80 8.68
C VAL A 27 -4.09 -1.48 10.01
N GLY A 28 -3.02 -1.27 10.72
CA GLY A 28 -2.89 -1.79 12.06
C GLY A 28 -3.19 -0.69 13.07
N PRO A 29 -3.02 -0.97 14.33
CA PRO A 29 -3.38 -0.01 15.35
C PRO A 29 -2.58 1.28 15.28
N ARG A 30 -1.36 1.21 14.86
CA ARG A 30 -0.54 2.39 14.78
C ARG A 30 0.19 2.52 13.49
N MET A 31 0.13 1.53 12.64
CA MET A 31 0.90 1.54 11.44
C MET A 31 0.09 1.12 10.24
N VAL A 32 0.50 1.57 9.09
CA VAL A 32 -0.09 1.14 7.85
C VAL A 32 1.01 0.41 7.12
N THR A 33 0.71 -0.78 6.63
CA THR A 33 1.65 -1.56 5.87
C THR A 33 1.18 -1.62 4.44
N VAL A 34 2.05 -1.29 3.51
CA VAL A 34 1.70 -1.30 2.10
C VAL A 34 2.56 -2.34 1.41
N LEU A 35 1.91 -3.14 0.55
CA LEU A 35 2.60 -4.15 -0.20
C LEU A 35 2.56 -3.81 -1.68
N TYR A 36 3.66 -4.00 -2.34
CA TYR A 36 3.73 -3.76 -3.77
C TYR A 36 4.77 -4.69 -4.34
N GLY A 37 4.32 -5.60 -5.20
CA GLY A 37 5.25 -6.46 -5.92
C GLY A 37 6.24 -7.19 -5.08
N GLY A 38 5.89 -7.71 -4.00
CA GLY A 38 6.81 -8.44 -3.15
C GLY A 38 7.56 -7.56 -2.17
N HIS A 39 7.35 -6.26 -2.21
CA HIS A 39 7.99 -5.36 -1.28
C HIS A 39 6.95 -4.88 -0.28
N ALA A 40 7.36 -4.62 0.94
CA ALA A 40 6.45 -4.15 1.95
C ALA A 40 7.07 -3.01 2.71
N ARG A 41 6.27 -2.07 3.14
CA ARG A 41 6.76 -0.98 3.93
C ARG A 41 5.70 -0.60 4.95
N SER A 42 6.09 -0.40 6.17
CA SER A 42 5.18 0.02 7.21
C SER A 42 5.54 1.40 7.68
N ILE A 43 4.54 2.23 7.94
CA ILE A 43 4.79 3.55 8.38
C ILE A 43 3.74 3.90 9.40
N ARG A 44 4.11 4.71 10.38
CA ARG A 44 3.19 5.07 11.41
C ARG A 44 2.17 6.04 10.88
N HIS A 45 0.93 5.83 11.17
CA HIS A 45 -0.10 6.77 10.75
C HIS A 45 -0.51 7.58 11.96
N GLU A 46 -0.75 8.84 11.75
CA GLU A 46 -1.17 9.67 12.83
C GLU A 46 -2.42 10.39 12.40
N ASP A 47 -2.35 11.58 11.97
CA ASP A 47 -3.54 12.28 11.58
C ASP A 47 -3.78 12.29 10.09
N THR A 48 -3.00 11.64 9.33
CA THR A 48 -3.14 11.66 7.88
C THR A 48 -4.20 10.67 7.45
N PRO A 49 -5.03 10.99 6.51
CA PRO A 49 -6.00 10.04 6.01
C PRO A 49 -5.29 8.80 5.50
N LEU A 50 -5.83 7.65 5.84
CA LEU A 50 -5.15 6.40 5.56
C LEU A 50 -4.95 6.12 4.10
N ASP A 51 -5.93 6.41 3.27
CA ASP A 51 -5.78 6.15 1.86
C ASP A 51 -4.73 7.06 1.24
N GLU A 52 -4.63 8.28 1.71
CA GLU A 52 -3.62 9.17 1.20
C GLU A 52 -2.25 8.71 1.64
N LEU A 53 -2.12 8.27 2.88
CA LEU A 53 -0.87 7.78 3.38
C LEU A 53 -0.44 6.54 2.62
N ALA A 54 -1.36 5.64 2.36
CA ALA A 54 -1.06 4.42 1.62
C ALA A 54 -0.58 4.76 0.21
N ARG A 55 -1.17 5.75 -0.40
CA ARG A 55 -0.73 6.15 -1.73
C ARG A 55 0.66 6.73 -1.70
N ARG A 56 1.00 7.48 -0.69
CA ARG A 56 2.33 8.02 -0.58
C ARG A 56 3.35 6.94 -0.40
N VAL A 57 3.04 5.94 0.42
CA VAL A 57 3.95 4.84 0.63
C VAL A 57 4.09 4.03 -0.65
N LEU A 58 2.99 3.81 -1.35
CA LEU A 58 3.03 3.09 -2.60
C LEU A 58 3.91 3.82 -3.61
N GLU A 59 3.79 5.12 -3.65
CA GLU A 59 4.61 5.89 -4.55
C GLU A 59 6.07 5.69 -4.24
N GLY A 60 6.45 5.66 -2.99
CA GLY A 60 7.81 5.42 -2.60
C GLY A 60 8.28 4.04 -2.96
N LEU A 61 7.41 3.04 -2.82
CA LEU A 61 7.76 1.68 -3.16
C LEU A 61 7.96 1.54 -4.67
N VAL A 62 7.10 2.17 -5.45
CA VAL A 62 7.23 2.10 -6.89
C VAL A 62 8.53 2.77 -7.33
N ALA A 63 8.86 3.89 -6.71
CA ALA A 63 10.08 4.59 -7.08
C ALA A 63 11.32 3.81 -6.70
N ALA A 64 11.26 3.09 -5.60
CA ALA A 64 12.40 2.33 -5.13
C ALA A 64 12.53 0.96 -5.75
N ALA A 65 11.46 0.45 -6.34
CA ALA A 65 11.50 -0.90 -6.87
C ALA A 65 12.40 -0.94 -8.10
N PRO A 66 13.17 -1.98 -8.23
CA PRO A 66 14.03 -2.07 -9.36
C PRO A 66 13.24 -2.23 -10.61
N ARG A 67 13.58 -1.52 -11.64
CA ARG A 67 12.91 -1.64 -12.79
C ARG A 67 13.56 -2.61 -13.57
N THR A 68 13.03 -3.57 -13.96
CA THR A 68 13.64 -4.53 -14.65
C THR A 68 13.51 -4.22 -15.98
N ASN A 69 14.11 -4.23 -16.69
CA ASN A 69 13.89 -4.03 -17.94
C ASN A 69 14.46 -4.72 -18.77
#